data_601ea772c7a63d6930a0796aeead517d
#
_entry.id   601ea772c7a63d6930a0796aeead517d
#
_cell.length_a   1.000
_cell.length_b   1.000
_cell.length_c   1.000
_cell.angle_alpha   90.00
_cell.angle_beta   90.00
_cell.angle_gamma   90.00
#
_symmetry.space_group_name_H-M   'P 1'
#
loop_
_entity.id
_entity.type
_entity.pdbx_description
1 polymer ?
#
loop_
_entity_poly.entity_id
_entity_poly.type
_entity_poly.pdbx_seq_one_letter_code
_entity_poly.pdbx_strand_id
1 'polypeptide(L)'
;MNRLLSTCLVLGCLAAGDRAAVLAASSAPPNVLFIIADDASCHFGCYGCRWTTTPQVDALAARGIVFDAAYVPTSKCAPCRAGVLTGRYPWQLEEAANHQCTFPPQFGAFTEALAASGIVCGAKGKVWGPGVALTAAGQQRTWGLGQRPFREFLADAPADKPFFYWYGSVNPHRAYTPDAGLAAGKKATDIDRVPAFWPDTDVVRRDMLDYATEIEAFDREVGDLMATLRASGRLENTLVVITSDHGMPFPRVKGHTFELAHRVPLVVSWPAGIANPGRRCGQLVSLVDLAPTFLELFGVDQAASGMAPITGTSLVDLLRDRPVHERPFVLVGRERNDIDCRPGTESGLGYPARGIRQGRWLYVHNFAPDRWPCGDPDVALADTDDSPTKQLIAQAGQDDRFWQLCFGKRPADELYDLETDPDCVRNLATHPDHAADLERLRGTLMAELRRQQDPRVVGDGGIFDRYVSPAKRKPKRP
;
A
#
# COMPACT_ATOMS: atom_id res chain seq x y z
N MET A 1 7.86 -2.21 -87.49
CA MET A 1 8.54 -0.89 -87.46
C MET A 1 8.36 -0.26 -86.06
N ASN A 2 9.48 -0.11 -85.38
CA ASN A 2 9.83 0.87 -84.31
C ASN A 2 9.17 0.79 -82.97
N ARG A 3 9.96 0.34 -82.06
CA ARG A 3 10.84 1.00 -81.03
C ARG A 3 10.09 1.39 -79.77
N LEU A 4 10.38 0.66 -78.65
CA LEU A 4 11.25 1.04 -77.53
C LEU A 4 10.83 2.31 -76.77
N LEU A 5 10.44 2.14 -75.57
CA LEU A 5 11.11 2.91 -74.50
C LEU A 5 10.81 2.24 -73.09
N SER A 6 11.87 1.66 -72.53
CA SER A 6 12.01 1.36 -71.14
C SER A 6 12.06 2.64 -70.32
N THR A 7 11.35 2.69 -69.21
CA THR A 7 11.69 3.63 -68.16
C THR A 7 11.63 2.91 -66.82
N CYS A 8 12.78 2.79 -66.19
CA CYS A 8 13.00 2.33 -64.82
C CYS A 8 12.23 3.19 -63.83
N LEU A 9 11.58 2.56 -62.87
CA LEU A 9 11.26 3.18 -61.61
C LEU A 9 11.89 2.33 -60.52
N VAL A 10 13.12 2.74 -60.16
CA VAL A 10 13.75 2.43 -58.88
C VAL A 10 13.39 3.58 -57.98
N LEU A 11 12.79 3.35 -56.83
CA LEU A 11 12.97 4.00 -55.53
C LEU A 11 11.78 3.71 -54.62
N GLY A 12 12.06 3.17 -53.46
CA GLY A 12 11.06 3.17 -52.41
C GLY A 12 11.12 1.99 -51.42
N CYS A 13 12.27 1.35 -51.22
CA CYS A 13 12.47 0.42 -50.10
C CYS A 13 13.61 0.92 -49.23
N LEU A 14 13.32 1.89 -48.38
CA LEU A 14 14.16 2.25 -47.22
C LEU A 14 13.25 2.91 -46.18
N ALA A 15 13.10 2.24 -45.05
CA ALA A 15 12.60 2.69 -43.77
C ALA A 15 11.52 1.79 -43.13
N ALA A 16 11.74 0.48 -43.13
CA ALA A 16 10.97 -0.42 -42.25
C ALA A 16 11.88 -1.42 -41.52
N GLY A 17 13.09 -1.06 -41.24
CA GLY A 17 14.02 -1.93 -40.56
C GLY A 17 14.84 -1.16 -39.55
N ASP A 18 14.30 -0.85 -38.33
CA ASP A 18 15.09 -0.51 -37.14
C ASP A 18 14.25 -0.31 -35.87
N ARG A 19 13.07 -0.93 -35.75
CA ARG A 19 12.34 -0.96 -34.48
C ARG A 19 12.28 -2.33 -33.78
N ALA A 20 12.87 -3.35 -34.38
CA ALA A 20 12.87 -4.70 -33.81
C ALA A 20 14.15 -5.09 -33.04
N ALA A 21 15.12 -4.18 -32.89
CA ALA A 21 16.45 -4.49 -32.31
C ALA A 21 16.72 -3.91 -30.91
N VAL A 22 15.72 -3.45 -30.17
CA VAL A 22 15.96 -2.82 -28.84
C VAL A 22 15.37 -3.61 -27.66
N LEU A 23 15.01 -4.85 -27.82
CA LEU A 23 14.58 -5.71 -26.70
C LEU A 23 15.54 -6.90 -26.48
N ALA A 24 16.84 -6.68 -26.59
CA ALA A 24 17.77 -7.49 -25.83
C ALA A 24 17.68 -7.03 -24.38
N ALA A 25 16.92 -7.74 -23.55
CA ALA A 25 16.85 -7.49 -22.12
C ALA A 25 18.27 -7.36 -21.60
N SER A 26 18.63 -6.23 -21.01
CA SER A 26 19.90 -6.05 -20.29
C SER A 26 20.11 -7.27 -19.40
N SER A 27 21.22 -7.98 -19.55
CA SER A 27 21.57 -9.16 -18.76
C SER A 27 21.87 -8.80 -17.29
N ALA A 28 21.99 -7.51 -16.97
CA ALA A 28 22.23 -7.01 -15.62
C ALA A 28 20.91 -6.72 -14.89
N PRO A 29 20.81 -7.06 -13.59
CA PRO A 29 19.67 -6.69 -12.77
C PRO A 29 19.39 -5.19 -12.81
N PRO A 30 18.12 -4.74 -12.75
CA PRO A 30 17.81 -3.33 -12.66
C PRO A 30 18.22 -2.72 -11.33
N ASN A 31 18.34 -1.41 -11.29
CA ASN A 31 18.23 -0.66 -10.05
C ASN A 31 16.76 -0.60 -9.63
N VAL A 32 16.51 -0.41 -8.35
CA VAL A 32 15.16 -0.19 -7.83
C VAL A 32 15.13 1.07 -6.98
N LEU A 33 14.23 2.00 -7.32
CA LEU A 33 13.83 3.13 -6.49
C LEU A 33 12.40 2.89 -6.02
N PHE A 34 12.23 2.48 -4.76
CA PHE A 34 10.95 2.21 -4.12
C PHE A 34 10.53 3.42 -3.28
N ILE A 35 9.43 4.05 -3.65
CA ILE A 35 8.88 5.27 -3.03
C ILE A 35 7.53 4.92 -2.42
N ILE A 36 7.42 5.06 -1.11
CA ILE A 36 6.18 4.75 -0.39
C ILE A 36 5.71 5.97 0.41
N ALA A 37 4.50 6.43 0.11
CA ALA A 37 3.80 7.44 0.88
C ALA A 37 3.32 6.88 2.22
N ASP A 38 3.02 7.75 3.17
CA ASP A 38 2.41 7.42 4.47
C ASP A 38 0.97 7.96 4.45
N ASP A 39 -0.04 7.08 4.40
CA ASP A 39 -1.47 7.45 4.44
C ASP A 39 -2.06 8.01 3.12
N ALA A 40 -1.62 7.57 1.92
CA ALA A 40 -2.17 8.07 0.66
C ALA A 40 -3.18 7.10 0.01
N SER A 41 -4.42 7.54 -0.18
CA SER A 41 -5.38 6.90 -1.10
C SER A 41 -5.06 7.24 -2.57
N CYS A 42 -5.83 6.69 -3.52
CA CYS A 42 -5.63 6.91 -4.96
C CYS A 42 -5.98 8.34 -5.44
N HIS A 43 -5.64 9.37 -4.65
CA HIS A 43 -5.95 10.76 -4.99
C HIS A 43 -4.81 11.42 -5.79
N PHE A 44 -4.49 10.85 -6.96
CA PHE A 44 -3.50 11.33 -7.92
C PHE A 44 -4.17 11.53 -9.30
N GLY A 45 -3.63 12.41 -10.13
CA GLY A 45 -4.19 12.71 -11.45
C GLY A 45 -4.32 11.46 -12.33
N CYS A 46 -3.33 10.56 -12.31
CA CYS A 46 -3.36 9.29 -13.06
C CYS A 46 -4.47 8.32 -12.61
N TYR A 47 -5.07 8.53 -11.42
CA TYR A 47 -6.27 7.83 -10.95
C TYR A 47 -7.56 8.63 -11.14
N GLY A 48 -7.50 9.79 -11.81
CA GLY A 48 -8.66 10.61 -12.12
C GLY A 48 -9.03 11.65 -11.06
N CYS A 49 -8.22 11.84 -10.02
CA CYS A 49 -8.41 12.90 -9.03
C CYS A 49 -8.16 14.27 -9.67
N ARG A 50 -9.10 15.21 -9.50
CA ARG A 50 -9.02 16.55 -10.10
C ARG A 50 -8.72 17.65 -9.10
N TRP A 51 -8.81 17.39 -7.81
CA TRP A 51 -8.57 18.34 -6.74
C TRP A 51 -7.15 18.27 -6.13
N THR A 52 -6.31 17.34 -6.64
CA THR A 52 -4.87 17.27 -6.39
C THR A 52 -4.10 17.51 -7.70
N THR A 53 -2.90 18.07 -7.60
CA THR A 53 -2.01 18.31 -8.75
C THR A 53 -0.74 17.49 -8.58
N THR A 54 -0.60 16.41 -9.36
CA THR A 54 0.46 15.41 -9.19
C THR A 54 1.25 15.14 -10.47
N PRO A 55 1.86 16.18 -11.10
CA PRO A 55 2.47 16.06 -12.41
C PRO A 55 3.65 15.09 -12.47
N GLN A 56 4.37 14.86 -11.36
CA GLN A 56 5.53 13.97 -11.34
C GLN A 56 5.11 12.50 -11.35
N VAL A 57 4.15 12.13 -10.52
CA VAL A 57 3.55 10.78 -10.50
C VAL A 57 2.82 10.51 -11.83
N ASP A 58 2.06 11.48 -12.34
CA ASP A 58 1.33 11.36 -13.61
C ASP A 58 2.28 11.16 -14.81
N ALA A 59 3.42 11.85 -14.82
CA ALA A 59 4.45 11.67 -15.85
C ALA A 59 5.10 10.28 -15.80
N LEU A 60 5.24 9.67 -14.63
CA LEU A 60 5.71 8.28 -14.48
C LEU A 60 4.64 7.29 -14.91
N ALA A 61 3.39 7.52 -14.53
CA ALA A 61 2.23 6.73 -14.96
C ALA A 61 2.09 6.68 -16.49
N ALA A 62 2.26 7.81 -17.17
CA ALA A 62 2.18 7.90 -18.63
C ALA A 62 3.25 7.07 -19.35
N ARG A 63 4.33 6.69 -18.68
CA ARG A 63 5.46 5.89 -19.21
C ARG A 63 5.66 4.57 -18.48
N GLY A 64 4.68 4.17 -17.69
CA GLY A 64 4.75 2.99 -16.85
C GLY A 64 3.46 2.18 -16.91
N ILE A 65 3.14 1.58 -15.77
CA ILE A 65 1.91 0.84 -15.53
C ILE A 65 1.21 1.46 -14.33
N VAL A 66 -0.07 1.75 -14.47
CA VAL A 66 -0.97 2.12 -13.37
C VAL A 66 -1.79 0.90 -12.98
N PHE A 67 -1.64 0.43 -11.74
CA PHE A 67 -2.44 -0.67 -11.23
C PHE A 67 -3.73 -0.15 -10.62
N ASP A 68 -4.87 -0.55 -11.18
CA ASP A 68 -6.19 -0.10 -10.73
C ASP A 68 -6.66 -0.78 -9.44
N ALA A 69 -6.10 -1.96 -9.15
CA ALA A 69 -6.55 -2.86 -8.10
C ALA A 69 -5.38 -3.34 -7.22
N ALA A 70 -4.59 -2.40 -6.70
CA ALA A 70 -3.53 -2.67 -5.73
C ALA A 70 -4.05 -2.48 -4.30
N TYR A 71 -3.80 -3.47 -3.44
CA TYR A 71 -4.31 -3.51 -2.08
C TYR A 71 -3.22 -3.73 -1.06
N VAL A 72 -3.35 -3.07 0.09
CA VAL A 72 -2.51 -3.35 1.26
C VAL A 72 -3.11 -4.49 2.08
N PRO A 73 -2.27 -5.32 2.74
CA PRO A 73 -2.77 -6.42 3.57
C PRO A 73 -3.48 -5.93 4.84
N THR A 74 -3.14 -4.73 5.31
CA THR A 74 -3.77 -4.05 6.44
C THR A 74 -3.62 -2.55 6.31
N SER A 75 -4.60 -1.80 6.80
CA SER A 75 -4.67 -0.34 6.66
C SER A 75 -4.05 0.41 7.85
N LYS A 76 -2.89 -0.07 8.35
CA LYS A 76 -2.13 0.58 9.42
C LYS A 76 -0.63 0.41 9.19
N CYS A 77 0.15 1.47 9.45
CA CYS A 77 1.56 1.60 9.05
C CYS A 77 2.46 0.40 9.39
N ALA A 78 2.70 0.10 10.68
CA ALA A 78 3.68 -0.91 11.07
C ALA A 78 3.33 -2.32 10.55
N PRO A 79 2.09 -2.84 10.70
CA PRO A 79 1.76 -4.16 10.18
C PRO A 79 1.68 -4.21 8.65
N CYS A 80 1.30 -3.13 7.96
CA CYS A 80 1.36 -3.09 6.49
C CYS A 80 2.81 -3.16 6.00
N ARG A 81 3.68 -2.30 6.55
CA ARG A 81 5.10 -2.28 6.19
C ARG A 81 5.82 -3.58 6.57
N ALA A 82 5.38 -4.28 7.64
CA ALA A 82 5.83 -5.62 7.95
C ALA A 82 5.46 -6.61 6.82
N GLY A 83 4.25 -6.52 6.30
CA GLY A 83 3.81 -7.32 5.16
C GLY A 83 4.63 -7.06 3.89
N VAL A 84 4.90 -5.79 3.57
CA VAL A 84 5.77 -5.39 2.44
C VAL A 84 7.18 -5.95 2.60
N LEU A 85 7.79 -5.80 3.77
CA LEU A 85 9.17 -6.25 4.04
C LEU A 85 9.35 -7.76 3.97
N THR A 86 8.33 -8.52 4.38
CA THR A 86 8.42 -9.98 4.51
C THR A 86 7.74 -10.76 3.38
N GLY A 87 6.88 -10.11 2.59
CA GLY A 87 6.04 -10.79 1.59
C GLY A 87 4.97 -11.69 2.22
N ARG A 88 4.58 -11.42 3.48
CA ARG A 88 3.62 -12.21 4.26
C ARG A 88 2.47 -11.37 4.75
N TYR A 89 1.31 -11.98 4.92
CA TYR A 89 0.21 -11.26 5.56
C TYR A 89 0.49 -11.02 7.05
N PRO A 90 0.04 -9.91 7.65
CA PRO A 90 0.34 -9.54 9.04
C PRO A 90 -0.02 -10.63 10.06
N TRP A 91 -1.13 -11.35 9.89
CA TRP A 91 -1.52 -12.45 10.79
C TRP A 91 -0.58 -13.67 10.78
N GLN A 92 0.38 -13.71 9.87
CA GLN A 92 1.46 -14.71 9.80
C GLN A 92 2.75 -14.21 10.48
N LEU A 93 2.73 -13.01 11.11
CA LEU A 93 3.91 -12.33 11.62
C LEU A 93 3.83 -12.09 13.15
N GLU A 94 3.04 -12.88 13.85
CA GLU A 94 2.89 -12.82 15.30
C GLU A 94 2.54 -11.41 15.79
N GLU A 95 3.31 -10.82 16.74
CA GLU A 95 3.00 -9.50 17.29
C GLU A 95 3.13 -8.37 16.25
N ALA A 96 3.84 -8.57 15.13
CA ALA A 96 3.90 -7.60 14.04
C ALA A 96 2.57 -7.45 13.26
N ALA A 97 1.54 -8.25 13.57
CA ALA A 97 0.17 -8.01 13.14
C ALA A 97 -0.46 -6.78 13.81
N ASN A 98 0.09 -6.33 14.93
CA ASN A 98 -0.34 -5.18 15.69
C ASN A 98 0.46 -3.92 15.33
N HIS A 99 -0.17 -2.77 15.49
CA HIS A 99 0.54 -1.48 15.47
C HIS A 99 1.23 -1.22 16.81
N GLN A 100 2.26 -0.39 16.85
CA GLN A 100 3.05 -0.09 18.05
C GLN A 100 3.52 -1.38 18.78
N CYS A 101 4.09 -2.30 18.01
CA CYS A 101 4.51 -3.62 18.46
C CYS A 101 6.03 -3.78 18.52
N THR A 102 6.49 -4.94 18.98
CA THR A 102 7.85 -5.39 18.69
C THR A 102 7.83 -6.25 17.42
N PHE A 103 8.71 -5.96 16.48
CA PHE A 103 8.84 -6.81 15.29
C PHE A 103 9.61 -8.09 15.67
N PRO A 104 9.03 -9.30 15.47
CA PRO A 104 9.67 -10.54 15.84
C PRO A 104 10.95 -10.78 15.02
N PRO A 105 12.11 -11.03 15.68
CA PRO A 105 13.40 -11.07 14.98
C PRO A 105 13.59 -12.26 14.03
N GLN A 106 12.79 -13.32 14.18
CA GLN A 106 12.84 -14.51 13.32
C GLN A 106 12.32 -14.27 11.90
N PHE A 107 11.55 -13.20 11.66
CA PHE A 107 11.09 -12.88 10.30
C PHE A 107 12.10 -11.99 9.58
N GLY A 108 12.84 -12.55 8.64
CA GLY A 108 13.75 -11.84 7.75
C GLY A 108 13.01 -10.92 6.77
N ALA A 109 13.63 -9.79 6.41
CA ALA A 109 13.12 -8.87 5.40
C ALA A 109 13.82 -9.08 4.05
N PHE A 110 13.11 -8.87 2.94
CA PHE A 110 13.71 -8.98 1.60
C PHE A 110 14.89 -8.02 1.42
N THR A 111 14.84 -6.85 2.04
CA THR A 111 15.93 -5.87 1.98
C THR A 111 17.22 -6.35 2.63
N GLU A 112 17.10 -7.15 3.69
CA GLU A 112 18.26 -7.81 4.33
C GLU A 112 18.82 -8.91 3.44
N ALA A 113 17.95 -9.67 2.77
CA ALA A 113 18.36 -10.69 1.80
C ALA A 113 19.10 -10.06 0.60
N LEU A 114 18.61 -8.93 0.07
CA LEU A 114 19.28 -8.17 -0.98
C LEU A 114 20.68 -7.71 -0.52
N ALA A 115 20.77 -7.10 0.66
CA ALA A 115 22.04 -6.62 1.20
C ALA A 115 23.05 -7.76 1.41
N ALA A 116 22.59 -8.89 1.94
CA ALA A 116 23.40 -10.10 2.12
C ALA A 116 23.89 -10.70 0.79
N SER A 117 23.14 -10.50 -0.30
CA SER A 117 23.51 -10.91 -1.66
C SER A 117 24.42 -9.92 -2.38
N GLY A 118 24.89 -8.85 -1.69
CA GLY A 118 25.83 -7.87 -2.23
C GLY A 118 25.18 -6.74 -3.05
N ILE A 119 23.86 -6.61 -3.05
CA ILE A 119 23.16 -5.47 -3.64
C ILE A 119 23.40 -4.23 -2.78
N VAL A 120 23.68 -3.10 -3.42
CA VAL A 120 23.89 -1.82 -2.73
C VAL A 120 22.54 -1.30 -2.26
N CYS A 121 22.31 -1.33 -0.94
CA CYS A 121 21.01 -1.01 -0.35
C CYS A 121 21.07 0.28 0.47
N GLY A 122 20.06 1.15 0.31
CA GLY A 122 19.95 2.39 1.07
C GLY A 122 18.49 2.78 1.31
N ALA A 123 18.31 3.72 2.25
CA ALA A 123 16.99 4.29 2.53
C ALA A 123 17.07 5.75 2.97
N LYS A 124 15.92 6.41 2.90
CA LYS A 124 15.65 7.68 3.59
C LYS A 124 14.22 7.63 4.14
N GLY A 125 14.07 8.05 5.39
CA GLY A 125 12.77 8.18 6.03
C GLY A 125 12.21 6.85 6.56
N LYS A 126 10.88 6.70 6.53
CA LYS A 126 10.14 5.63 7.22
C LYS A 126 10.19 4.30 6.45
N VAL A 127 10.99 3.35 6.93
CA VAL A 127 10.98 1.96 6.43
C VAL A 127 9.90 1.16 7.13
N TRP A 128 9.92 1.11 8.47
CA TRP A 128 8.96 0.41 9.31
C TRP A 128 8.70 1.18 10.62
N GLY A 129 7.54 0.97 11.22
CA GLY A 129 7.13 1.57 12.50
C GLY A 129 5.73 2.19 12.45
N PRO A 130 5.25 2.69 13.59
CA PRO A 130 5.92 2.76 14.89
C PRO A 130 6.01 1.41 15.61
N GLY A 131 7.05 1.28 16.44
CA GLY A 131 7.32 0.08 17.21
C GLY A 131 8.81 -0.10 17.51
N VAL A 132 9.19 -1.26 17.99
CA VAL A 132 10.57 -1.64 18.26
C VAL A 132 10.96 -2.83 17.37
N ALA A 133 12.01 -2.68 16.60
CA ALA A 133 12.59 -3.76 15.81
C ALA A 133 14.05 -3.99 16.22
N LEU A 134 14.32 -5.17 16.75
CA LEU A 134 15.66 -5.58 17.16
C LEU A 134 16.08 -6.83 16.39
N THR A 135 17.39 -6.97 16.20
CA THR A 135 17.98 -8.24 15.74
C THR A 135 17.92 -9.28 16.88
N ALA A 136 18.19 -10.54 16.57
CA ALA A 136 18.30 -11.60 17.56
C ALA A 136 19.38 -11.30 18.63
N ALA A 137 20.39 -10.49 18.28
CA ALA A 137 21.43 -10.01 19.21
C ALA A 137 21.00 -8.78 20.02
N GLY A 138 19.74 -8.31 19.91
CA GLY A 138 19.21 -7.18 20.65
C GLY A 138 19.64 -5.80 20.13
N GLN A 139 20.25 -5.71 18.96
CA GLN A 139 20.64 -4.45 18.33
C GLN A 139 19.48 -3.87 17.52
N GLN A 140 19.45 -2.54 17.40
CA GLN A 140 18.46 -1.87 16.52
C GLN A 140 18.57 -2.41 15.09
N ARG A 141 17.43 -2.86 14.55
CA ARG A 141 17.35 -3.41 13.19
C ARG A 141 17.40 -2.31 12.13
N THR A 142 18.33 -2.43 11.21
CA THR A 142 18.50 -1.47 10.11
C THR A 142 17.80 -1.88 8.83
N TRP A 143 17.22 -3.08 8.79
CA TRP A 143 16.60 -3.68 7.60
C TRP A 143 17.56 -3.90 6.42
N GLY A 144 18.87 -3.95 6.68
CA GLY A 144 19.88 -4.02 5.63
C GLY A 144 20.03 -2.71 4.83
N LEU A 145 19.47 -1.60 5.31
CA LEU A 145 19.38 -0.32 4.60
C LEU A 145 20.18 0.77 5.32
N GLY A 146 21.18 1.34 4.66
CA GLY A 146 21.88 2.53 5.14
C GLY A 146 21.01 3.79 4.99
N GLN A 147 20.74 4.49 6.12
CA GLN A 147 19.93 5.72 6.11
C GLN A 147 20.76 6.92 5.65
N ARG A 148 20.49 7.44 4.44
CA ARG A 148 21.12 8.66 3.89
C ARG A 148 20.32 9.23 2.72
N PRO A 149 20.49 10.54 2.39
CA PRO A 149 19.83 11.15 1.23
C PRO A 149 20.17 10.43 -0.08
N PHE A 150 19.18 10.34 -1.00
CA PHE A 150 19.32 9.62 -2.27
C PHE A 150 20.48 10.13 -3.14
N ARG A 151 20.71 11.43 -3.17
CA ARG A 151 21.85 12.03 -3.90
C ARG A 151 23.19 11.52 -3.39
N GLU A 152 23.38 11.50 -2.08
CA GLU A 152 24.60 11.01 -1.44
C GLU A 152 24.75 9.49 -1.65
N PHE A 153 23.64 8.75 -1.52
CA PHE A 153 23.61 7.33 -1.81
C PHE A 153 24.09 7.02 -3.23
N LEU A 154 23.57 7.73 -4.24
CA LEU A 154 23.97 7.52 -5.64
C LEU A 154 25.40 7.94 -5.94
N ALA A 155 25.93 8.96 -5.25
CA ALA A 155 27.31 9.40 -5.42
C ALA A 155 28.31 8.32 -4.97
N ASP A 156 27.97 7.56 -3.92
CA ASP A 156 28.83 6.51 -3.38
C ASP A 156 28.55 5.12 -3.96
N ALA A 157 27.39 4.91 -4.58
CA ALA A 157 27.03 3.62 -5.15
C ALA A 157 27.86 3.32 -6.42
N PRO A 158 28.61 2.19 -6.47
CA PRO A 158 29.38 1.83 -7.65
C PRO A 158 28.53 1.81 -8.92
N ALA A 159 29.09 2.36 -10.01
CA ALA A 159 28.34 2.52 -11.27
C ALA A 159 27.96 1.17 -11.92
N ASP A 160 28.77 0.16 -11.70
CA ASP A 160 28.65 -1.20 -12.21
C ASP A 160 27.82 -2.14 -11.35
N LYS A 161 27.37 -1.69 -10.16
CA LYS A 161 26.52 -2.48 -9.27
C LYS A 161 25.08 -2.01 -9.28
N PRO A 162 24.09 -2.92 -9.29
CA PRO A 162 22.69 -2.56 -9.10
C PRO A 162 22.45 -2.09 -7.65
N PHE A 163 21.44 -1.24 -7.49
CA PHE A 163 21.06 -0.75 -6.17
C PHE A 163 19.56 -0.97 -5.89
N PHE A 164 19.24 -1.04 -4.60
CA PHE A 164 17.90 -0.91 -4.07
C PHE A 164 17.85 0.30 -3.11
N TYR A 165 16.93 1.24 -3.36
CA TYR A 165 16.75 2.39 -2.49
C TYR A 165 15.30 2.55 -2.07
N TRP A 166 15.04 2.60 -0.75
CA TRP A 166 13.74 2.81 -0.14
C TRP A 166 13.57 4.27 0.26
N TYR A 167 12.64 4.98 -0.33
CA TYR A 167 12.23 6.31 0.12
C TYR A 167 10.87 6.19 0.82
N GLY A 168 10.85 6.34 2.15
CA GLY A 168 9.63 6.39 2.95
C GLY A 168 9.27 7.82 3.29
N SER A 169 8.35 8.40 2.53
CA SER A 169 7.81 9.73 2.83
C SER A 169 7.05 9.72 4.15
N VAL A 170 6.92 10.89 4.75
CA VAL A 170 5.97 11.14 5.85
C VAL A 170 4.66 11.73 5.33
N ASN A 171 4.64 12.19 4.08
CA ASN A 171 3.45 12.76 3.45
C ASN A 171 2.58 11.63 2.85
N PRO A 172 1.27 11.77 2.94
CA PRO A 172 0.42 12.81 3.54
C PRO A 172 -0.06 12.50 4.98
N HIS A 173 0.78 11.92 5.85
CA HIS A 173 0.41 11.63 7.25
C HIS A 173 0.06 12.92 8.02
N ARG A 174 -0.97 12.86 8.90
CA ARG A 174 -1.31 13.98 9.80
C ARG A 174 -0.16 14.28 10.80
N ALA A 175 -0.10 15.50 11.43
CA ALA A 175 -1.14 16.54 11.41
C ALA A 175 -0.95 17.49 10.22
N TYR A 176 -2.06 18.06 9.71
CA TYR A 176 -2.05 19.08 8.66
C TYR A 176 -2.06 20.49 9.24
N THR A 177 -1.53 21.45 8.48
CA THR A 177 -1.74 22.87 8.76
C THR A 177 -3.18 23.21 8.40
N PRO A 178 -3.99 23.72 9.37
CA PRO A 178 -5.37 24.08 9.06
C PRO A 178 -5.47 25.13 7.95
N ASP A 179 -6.42 24.92 7.03
CA ASP A 179 -6.68 25.78 5.87
C ASP A 179 -5.49 25.90 4.89
N ALA A 180 -4.50 24.98 4.94
CA ALA A 180 -3.37 24.95 3.99
C ALA A 180 -3.87 24.86 2.54
N GLY A 181 -4.92 24.10 2.29
CA GLY A 181 -5.52 23.99 0.97
C GLY A 181 -6.08 25.32 0.47
N LEU A 182 -6.79 26.05 1.32
CA LEU A 182 -7.29 27.39 0.98
C LEU A 182 -6.15 28.39 0.77
N ALA A 183 -5.12 28.33 1.60
CA ALA A 183 -3.93 29.18 1.47
C ALA A 183 -3.16 28.89 0.16
N ALA A 184 -3.21 27.65 -0.33
CA ALA A 184 -2.68 27.26 -1.64
C ALA A 184 -3.58 27.65 -2.82
N GLY A 185 -4.68 28.38 -2.58
CA GLY A 185 -5.62 28.85 -3.61
C GLY A 185 -6.69 27.84 -4.03
N LYS A 186 -6.79 26.68 -3.37
CA LYS A 186 -7.84 25.68 -3.62
C LYS A 186 -9.18 26.16 -3.04
N LYS A 187 -10.28 25.63 -3.54
CA LYS A 187 -11.64 25.96 -3.11
C LYS A 187 -12.37 24.70 -2.68
N ALA A 188 -13.26 24.80 -1.70
CA ALA A 188 -14.11 23.68 -1.27
C ALA A 188 -14.90 23.06 -2.45
N THR A 189 -15.23 23.86 -3.46
CA THR A 189 -15.89 23.41 -4.70
C THR A 189 -14.99 22.59 -5.64
N ASP A 190 -13.69 22.57 -5.45
CA ASP A 190 -12.77 21.75 -6.25
C ASP A 190 -12.93 20.26 -5.92
N ILE A 191 -13.37 19.95 -4.68
CA ILE A 191 -13.73 18.59 -4.29
C ILE A 191 -14.98 18.17 -5.07
N ASP A 192 -14.81 17.29 -6.03
CA ASP A 192 -15.90 16.84 -6.89
C ASP A 192 -16.84 15.84 -6.19
N ARG A 193 -16.34 15.09 -5.20
CA ARG A 193 -17.12 14.15 -4.41
C ARG A 193 -16.56 13.95 -3.00
N VAL A 194 -17.43 14.12 -2.00
CA VAL A 194 -17.18 13.66 -0.63
C VAL A 194 -17.69 12.21 -0.51
N PRO A 195 -16.92 11.28 0.08
CA PRO A 195 -17.40 9.92 0.33
C PRO A 195 -18.72 9.90 1.10
N ALA A 196 -19.63 8.98 0.74
CA ALA A 196 -21.01 8.94 1.24
C ALA A 196 -21.13 8.64 2.75
N PHE A 197 -20.05 8.26 3.40
CA PHE A 197 -19.97 8.01 4.84
C PHE A 197 -19.49 9.24 5.65
N TRP A 198 -19.25 10.40 5.02
CA TRP A 198 -19.02 11.67 5.70
C TRP A 198 -20.11 12.69 5.33
N PRO A 199 -20.42 13.63 6.23
CA PRO A 199 -21.30 14.73 5.88
C PRO A 199 -20.60 15.65 4.87
N ASP A 200 -21.29 16.01 3.78
CA ASP A 200 -20.76 16.95 2.80
C ASP A 200 -20.91 18.37 3.32
N THR A 201 -19.90 18.81 4.06
CA THR A 201 -19.83 20.14 4.70
C THR A 201 -18.53 20.84 4.36
N ASP A 202 -18.50 22.16 4.56
CA ASP A 202 -17.31 22.97 4.37
C ASP A 202 -16.12 22.48 5.24
N VAL A 203 -16.37 22.01 6.47
CA VAL A 203 -15.36 21.46 7.36
C VAL A 203 -14.68 20.23 6.75
N VAL A 204 -15.47 19.27 6.25
CA VAL A 204 -14.93 18.04 5.64
C VAL A 204 -14.19 18.36 4.35
N ARG A 205 -14.75 19.24 3.51
CA ARG A 205 -14.10 19.65 2.27
C ARG A 205 -12.76 20.36 2.51
N ARG A 206 -12.66 21.24 3.52
CA ARG A 206 -11.40 21.89 3.90
C ARG A 206 -10.37 20.88 4.41
N ASP A 207 -10.75 19.96 5.28
CA ASP A 207 -9.86 18.90 5.76
C ASP A 207 -9.33 18.02 4.60
N MET A 208 -10.16 17.75 3.57
CA MET A 208 -9.74 17.08 2.34
C MET A 208 -8.79 17.95 1.50
N LEU A 209 -8.97 19.27 1.46
CA LEU A 209 -8.06 20.17 0.75
C LEU A 209 -6.71 20.30 1.46
N ASP A 210 -6.68 20.25 2.79
CA ASP A 210 -5.44 20.24 3.57
C ASP A 210 -4.66 18.93 3.28
N TYR A 211 -5.35 17.79 3.25
CA TYR A 211 -4.75 16.53 2.77
C TYR A 211 -4.22 16.64 1.33
N ALA A 212 -4.91 17.35 0.44
CA ALA A 212 -4.46 17.54 -0.95
C ALA A 212 -3.09 18.21 -1.03
N THR A 213 -2.80 19.18 -0.16
CA THR A 213 -1.50 19.86 -0.14
C THR A 213 -0.36 18.92 0.24
N GLU A 214 -0.63 17.94 1.09
CA GLU A 214 0.36 16.92 1.48
C GLU A 214 0.57 15.86 0.39
N ILE A 215 -0.47 15.49 -0.37
CA ILE A 215 -0.31 14.69 -1.60
C ILE A 215 0.57 15.42 -2.62
N GLU A 216 0.36 16.72 -2.79
CA GLU A 216 1.18 17.54 -3.69
C GLU A 216 2.62 17.73 -3.16
N ALA A 217 2.80 17.74 -1.83
CA ALA A 217 4.15 17.70 -1.24
C ALA A 217 4.85 16.37 -1.55
N PHE A 218 4.15 15.25 -1.43
CA PHE A 218 4.68 13.95 -1.84
C PHE A 218 5.05 13.91 -3.34
N ASP A 219 4.21 14.48 -4.22
CA ASP A 219 4.51 14.57 -5.65
C ASP A 219 5.80 15.39 -5.92
N ARG A 220 6.03 16.48 -5.19
CA ARG A 220 7.28 17.25 -5.28
C ARG A 220 8.49 16.42 -4.86
N GLU A 221 8.38 15.63 -3.77
CA GLU A 221 9.44 14.72 -3.34
C GLU A 221 9.79 13.69 -4.43
N VAL A 222 8.76 13.12 -5.09
CA VAL A 222 8.95 12.24 -6.26
C VAL A 222 9.71 12.98 -7.35
N GLY A 223 9.37 14.24 -7.64
CA GLY A 223 10.08 15.08 -8.62
C GLY A 223 11.57 15.23 -8.33
N ASP A 224 11.92 15.50 -7.08
CA ASP A 224 13.32 15.67 -6.62
C ASP A 224 14.12 14.38 -6.74
N LEU A 225 13.51 13.24 -6.37
CA LEU A 225 14.11 11.92 -6.54
C LEU A 225 14.36 11.61 -8.02
N MET A 226 13.38 11.89 -8.88
CA MET A 226 13.48 11.65 -10.32
C MET A 226 14.51 12.57 -11.00
N ALA A 227 14.62 13.82 -10.56
CA ALA A 227 15.64 14.74 -11.03
C ALA A 227 17.05 14.21 -10.68
N THR A 228 17.22 13.75 -9.43
CA THR A 228 18.46 13.14 -8.95
C THR A 228 18.82 11.88 -9.73
N LEU A 229 17.85 11.00 -9.97
CA LEU A 229 18.04 9.77 -10.72
C LEU A 229 18.43 10.04 -12.20
N ARG A 230 17.79 11.01 -12.84
CA ARG A 230 18.16 11.43 -14.22
C ARG A 230 19.58 11.96 -14.27
N ALA A 231 19.95 12.83 -13.34
CA ALA A 231 21.30 13.42 -13.28
C ALA A 231 22.40 12.37 -13.09
N SER A 232 22.09 11.23 -12.43
CA SER A 232 23.04 10.12 -12.26
C SER A 232 23.25 9.26 -13.51
N GLY A 233 22.44 9.44 -14.56
CA GLY A 233 22.48 8.63 -15.78
C GLY A 233 21.91 7.21 -15.62
N ARG A 234 21.34 6.85 -14.48
CA ARG A 234 20.88 5.47 -14.18
C ARG A 234 19.39 5.23 -14.46
N LEU A 235 18.64 6.25 -14.92
CA LEU A 235 17.19 6.18 -15.08
C LEU A 235 16.74 5.01 -15.97
N GLU A 236 17.42 4.78 -17.11
CA GLU A 236 16.99 3.79 -18.11
C GLU A 236 16.82 2.39 -17.54
N ASN A 237 17.78 1.95 -16.70
CA ASN A 237 17.71 0.63 -16.05
C ASN A 237 17.32 0.74 -14.56
N THR A 238 16.42 1.64 -14.21
CA THR A 238 15.86 1.76 -12.86
C THR A 238 14.36 1.50 -12.88
N LEU A 239 13.93 0.48 -12.13
CA LEU A 239 12.54 0.27 -11.77
C LEU A 239 12.17 1.29 -10.69
N VAL A 240 11.24 2.20 -10.99
CA VAL A 240 10.65 3.13 -10.04
C VAL A 240 9.27 2.61 -9.65
N VAL A 241 9.05 2.40 -8.37
CA VAL A 241 7.77 1.95 -7.82
C VAL A 241 7.25 3.01 -6.86
N ILE A 242 6.03 3.50 -7.09
CA ILE A 242 5.35 4.47 -6.23
C ILE A 242 4.10 3.81 -5.66
N THR A 243 3.94 3.86 -4.34
CA THR A 243 2.77 3.32 -3.65
C THR A 243 2.52 4.06 -2.33
N SER A 244 1.55 3.58 -1.54
CA SER A 244 1.28 4.00 -0.16
C SER A 244 1.13 2.80 0.75
N ASP A 245 1.37 2.99 2.05
CA ASP A 245 1.21 1.92 3.04
C ASP A 245 -0.25 1.68 3.45
N HIS A 246 -1.17 2.63 3.22
CA HIS A 246 -2.62 2.46 3.30
C HIS A 246 -3.35 3.73 2.84
N GLY A 247 -4.68 3.74 2.94
CA GLY A 247 -5.52 4.87 2.56
C GLY A 247 -5.43 6.06 3.52
N MET A 248 -6.06 7.17 3.14
CA MET A 248 -5.99 8.46 3.80
C MET A 248 -6.36 8.42 5.30
N PRO A 249 -5.76 9.31 6.14
CA PRO A 249 -5.91 9.28 7.61
C PRO A 249 -7.19 9.99 8.07
N PHE A 250 -8.33 9.45 7.67
CA PHE A 250 -9.67 9.96 7.94
C PHE A 250 -10.55 8.90 8.57
N PRO A 251 -11.65 9.28 9.27
CA PRO A 251 -12.61 8.34 9.84
C PRO A 251 -13.10 7.33 8.80
N ARG A 252 -13.28 6.07 9.19
CA ARG A 252 -13.70 4.95 8.33
C ARG A 252 -12.71 4.56 7.23
N VAL A 253 -11.53 5.19 7.13
CA VAL A 253 -10.49 4.83 6.16
C VAL A 253 -9.31 4.18 6.88
N LYS A 254 -8.35 4.96 7.36
CA LYS A 254 -7.19 4.40 8.09
C LYS A 254 -7.62 3.53 9.26
N GLY A 255 -7.05 2.32 9.33
CA GLY A 255 -7.35 1.37 10.40
C GLY A 255 -8.64 0.56 10.19
N HIS A 256 -9.32 0.66 9.06
CA HIS A 256 -10.54 -0.09 8.72
C HIS A 256 -10.32 -1.12 7.61
N THR A 257 -11.34 -1.93 7.31
CA THR A 257 -11.31 -3.02 6.32
C THR A 257 -12.17 -2.73 5.09
N PHE A 258 -12.37 -1.45 4.74
CA PHE A 258 -13.16 -1.02 3.58
C PHE A 258 -12.28 -0.72 2.37
N GLU A 259 -12.90 -0.59 1.20
CA GLU A 259 -12.21 -0.37 -0.08
C GLU A 259 -11.23 0.80 -0.04
N LEU A 260 -11.68 1.98 0.42
CA LEU A 260 -10.85 3.19 0.47
C LEU A 260 -9.66 3.09 1.45
N ALA A 261 -9.75 2.18 2.43
CA ALA A 261 -8.70 1.93 3.41
C ALA A 261 -7.55 1.08 2.86
N HIS A 262 -7.89 0.13 1.99
CA HIS A 262 -6.94 -0.89 1.52
C HIS A 262 -6.49 -0.70 0.08
N ARG A 263 -7.31 -0.08 -0.78
CA ARG A 263 -6.92 0.23 -2.14
C ARG A 263 -5.99 1.44 -2.17
N VAL A 264 -4.76 1.22 -2.66
CA VAL A 264 -3.71 2.23 -2.67
C VAL A 264 -3.18 2.47 -4.09
N PRO A 265 -2.55 3.63 -4.37
CA PRO A 265 -1.86 3.82 -5.63
C PRO A 265 -0.73 2.80 -5.77
N LEU A 266 -0.55 2.29 -6.97
CA LEU A 266 0.65 1.55 -7.39
C LEU A 266 0.96 1.95 -8.82
N VAL A 267 2.01 2.75 -8.98
CA VAL A 267 2.54 3.19 -10.27
C VAL A 267 3.94 2.64 -10.41
N VAL A 268 4.21 1.97 -11.52
CA VAL A 268 5.51 1.34 -11.78
C VAL A 268 6.04 1.83 -13.13
N SER A 269 7.27 2.34 -13.15
CA SER A 269 7.93 2.81 -14.37
C SER A 269 9.34 2.21 -14.46
N TRP A 270 9.68 1.64 -15.61
CA TRP A 270 11.01 1.07 -15.88
C TRP A 270 11.27 1.10 -17.39
N PRO A 271 11.97 2.11 -17.91
CA PRO A 271 12.14 2.29 -19.34
C PRO A 271 12.72 1.09 -20.08
N ALA A 272 13.73 0.42 -19.52
CA ALA A 272 14.38 -0.74 -20.14
C ALA A 272 13.65 -2.07 -19.93
N GLY A 273 12.64 -2.16 -19.05
CA GLY A 273 12.11 -3.46 -18.63
C GLY A 273 10.59 -3.64 -18.68
N ILE A 274 9.81 -2.55 -18.73
CA ILE A 274 8.34 -2.63 -18.86
C ILE A 274 7.99 -2.82 -20.33
N ALA A 275 7.21 -3.86 -20.60
CA ALA A 275 6.57 -4.02 -21.90
C ALA A 275 5.26 -3.20 -21.93
N ASN A 276 4.94 -2.62 -23.11
CA ASN A 276 3.73 -1.84 -23.33
C ASN A 276 3.51 -0.73 -22.27
N PRO A 277 4.44 0.24 -22.15
CA PRO A 277 4.31 1.32 -21.16
C PRO A 277 3.12 2.23 -21.47
N GLY A 278 2.62 2.93 -20.44
CA GLY A 278 1.45 3.80 -20.52
C GLY A 278 0.12 3.06 -20.38
N ARG A 279 0.14 1.78 -19.95
CA ARG A 279 -1.08 0.98 -19.77
C ARG A 279 -1.61 0.99 -18.33
N ARG A 280 -2.87 0.64 -18.22
CA ARG A 280 -3.51 0.31 -16.93
C ARG A 280 -3.57 -1.21 -16.74
N CYS A 281 -3.46 -1.65 -15.50
CA CYS A 281 -3.57 -3.06 -15.11
C CYS A 281 -4.68 -3.21 -14.08
N GLY A 282 -5.76 -3.90 -14.46
CA GLY A 282 -6.91 -4.17 -13.59
C GLY A 282 -6.76 -5.43 -12.73
N GLN A 283 -5.65 -6.15 -12.84
CA GLN A 283 -5.45 -7.36 -12.04
C GLN A 283 -5.26 -7.03 -10.56
N LEU A 284 -5.80 -7.89 -9.70
CA LEU A 284 -5.66 -7.78 -8.26
C LEU A 284 -4.20 -8.00 -7.84
N VAL A 285 -3.63 -7.02 -7.14
CA VAL A 285 -2.28 -7.04 -6.59
C VAL A 285 -2.34 -6.75 -5.09
N SER A 286 -1.54 -7.47 -4.31
CA SER A 286 -1.32 -7.16 -2.89
C SER A 286 0.09 -6.65 -2.68
N LEU A 287 0.30 -5.68 -1.78
CA LEU A 287 1.66 -5.17 -1.53
C LEU A 287 2.61 -6.21 -0.91
N VAL A 288 2.10 -7.37 -0.43
CA VAL A 288 2.96 -8.52 -0.08
C VAL A 288 3.67 -9.13 -1.30
N ASP A 289 3.25 -8.77 -2.52
CA ASP A 289 3.85 -9.22 -3.78
C ASP A 289 5.15 -8.47 -4.11
N LEU A 290 5.40 -7.34 -3.47
CA LEU A 290 6.60 -6.53 -3.73
C LEU A 290 7.88 -7.24 -3.28
N ALA A 291 7.87 -7.94 -2.15
CA ALA A 291 9.04 -8.69 -1.68
C ALA A 291 9.51 -9.75 -2.69
N PRO A 292 8.67 -10.71 -3.14
CA PRO A 292 9.09 -11.69 -4.14
C PRO A 292 9.42 -11.05 -5.49
N THR A 293 8.79 -9.93 -5.86
CA THR A 293 9.11 -9.17 -7.07
C THR A 293 10.54 -8.63 -7.04
N PHE A 294 10.92 -7.99 -5.93
CA PHE A 294 12.28 -7.45 -5.81
C PHE A 294 13.34 -8.55 -5.70
N LEU A 295 13.06 -9.64 -4.97
CA LEU A 295 13.97 -10.78 -4.92
C LEU A 295 14.22 -11.38 -6.31
N GLU A 296 13.15 -11.59 -7.10
CA GLU A 296 13.27 -12.13 -8.47
C GLU A 296 14.03 -11.18 -9.39
N LEU A 297 13.79 -9.88 -9.34
CA LEU A 297 14.48 -8.89 -10.16
C LEU A 297 15.99 -8.86 -9.92
N PHE A 298 16.42 -9.11 -8.69
CA PHE A 298 17.83 -9.18 -8.32
C PHE A 298 18.41 -10.61 -8.39
N GLY A 299 17.61 -11.61 -8.76
CA GLY A 299 18.04 -13.00 -8.83
C GLY A 299 18.40 -13.62 -7.48
N VAL A 300 17.79 -13.10 -6.39
CA VAL A 300 18.01 -13.62 -5.03
C VAL A 300 17.02 -14.75 -4.75
N ASP A 301 17.55 -15.94 -4.48
CA ASP A 301 16.74 -17.09 -4.10
C ASP A 301 16.16 -16.92 -2.69
N GLN A 302 14.85 -16.88 -2.61
CA GLN A 302 14.13 -16.78 -1.35
C GLN A 302 14.46 -17.93 -0.39
N ALA A 303 14.55 -19.16 -0.90
CA ALA A 303 14.81 -20.32 -0.05
C ALA A 303 16.21 -20.27 0.60
N ALA A 304 17.20 -19.72 -0.12
CA ALA A 304 18.55 -19.52 0.38
C ALA A 304 18.71 -18.27 1.27
N SER A 305 17.74 -17.35 1.25
CA SER A 305 17.82 -16.07 1.96
C SER A 305 17.59 -16.16 3.48
N GLY A 306 17.13 -17.31 3.99
CA GLY A 306 16.71 -17.46 5.39
C GLY A 306 15.41 -16.76 5.77
N MET A 307 14.70 -16.17 4.82
CA MET A 307 13.36 -15.62 5.03
C MET A 307 12.34 -16.73 5.24
N ALA A 308 11.35 -16.49 6.09
CA ALA A 308 10.18 -17.37 6.19
C ALA A 308 9.45 -17.46 4.83
N PRO A 309 8.74 -18.57 4.54
CA PRO A 309 8.04 -18.74 3.27
C PRO A 309 7.14 -17.55 2.93
N ILE A 310 7.33 -16.95 1.76
CA ILE A 310 6.56 -15.79 1.26
C ILE A 310 5.17 -16.25 0.83
N THR A 311 4.15 -15.44 1.07
CA THR A 311 2.77 -15.67 0.61
C THR A 311 2.45 -14.88 -0.65
N GLY A 312 3.16 -13.76 -0.87
CA GLY A 312 3.05 -12.93 -2.06
C GLY A 312 3.50 -13.65 -3.33
N THR A 313 3.10 -13.11 -4.48
CA THR A 313 3.45 -13.59 -5.83
C THR A 313 4.18 -12.49 -6.59
N SER A 314 5.29 -12.82 -7.26
CA SER A 314 6.05 -11.84 -8.04
C SER A 314 5.21 -11.21 -9.15
N LEU A 315 5.40 -9.91 -9.37
CA LEU A 315 4.78 -9.10 -10.42
C LEU A 315 5.65 -9.01 -11.69
N VAL A 316 6.80 -9.66 -11.75
CA VAL A 316 7.75 -9.53 -12.87
C VAL A 316 7.11 -9.89 -14.21
N ASP A 317 6.31 -10.95 -14.25
CA ASP A 317 5.61 -11.33 -15.49
C ASP A 317 4.54 -10.32 -15.90
N LEU A 318 3.83 -9.71 -14.94
CA LEU A 318 2.93 -8.58 -15.21
C LEU A 318 3.68 -7.37 -15.79
N LEU A 319 4.85 -7.04 -15.24
CA LEU A 319 5.67 -5.92 -15.72
C LEU A 319 6.16 -6.17 -17.15
N ARG A 320 6.45 -7.40 -17.50
CA ARG A 320 6.95 -7.84 -18.81
C ARG A 320 5.85 -8.21 -19.81
N ASP A 321 4.58 -8.02 -19.42
CA ASP A 321 3.40 -8.37 -20.22
C ASP A 321 3.41 -9.84 -20.67
N ARG A 322 3.84 -10.72 -19.78
CA ARG A 322 3.81 -12.17 -19.99
C ARG A 322 2.51 -12.77 -19.46
N PRO A 323 2.11 -13.94 -19.95
CA PRO A 323 0.95 -14.65 -19.41
C PRO A 323 1.12 -14.90 -17.91
N VAL A 324 0.13 -14.52 -17.11
CA VAL A 324 0.06 -14.76 -15.67
C VAL A 324 -1.24 -15.48 -15.33
N HIS A 325 -1.19 -16.29 -14.28
CA HIS A 325 -2.44 -16.71 -13.64
C HIS A 325 -3.07 -15.52 -12.95
N GLU A 326 -4.28 -15.15 -13.36
CA GLU A 326 -5.03 -14.10 -12.69
C GLU A 326 -5.23 -14.47 -11.22
N ARG A 327 -4.89 -13.55 -10.34
CA ARG A 327 -5.18 -13.70 -8.92
C ARG A 327 -6.69 -13.56 -8.72
N PRO A 328 -7.39 -14.58 -8.20
CA PRO A 328 -8.84 -14.53 -8.07
C PRO A 328 -9.31 -13.57 -6.97
N PHE A 329 -8.46 -13.29 -5.96
CA PHE A 329 -8.79 -12.43 -4.82
C PHE A 329 -7.53 -11.87 -4.15
N VAL A 330 -7.71 -10.83 -3.35
CA VAL A 330 -6.75 -10.37 -2.34
C VAL A 330 -7.37 -10.41 -0.96
N LEU A 331 -6.55 -10.61 0.07
CA LEU A 331 -6.98 -10.59 1.46
C LEU A 331 -6.60 -9.27 2.11
N VAL A 332 -7.45 -8.84 3.03
CA VAL A 332 -7.24 -7.65 3.86
C VAL A 332 -7.59 -8.00 5.33
N GLY A 333 -7.05 -7.25 6.27
CA GLY A 333 -7.38 -7.51 7.66
C GLY A 333 -6.82 -6.49 8.63
N ARG A 334 -7.13 -6.67 9.90
CA ARG A 334 -6.59 -5.86 10.99
C ARG A 334 -6.57 -6.63 12.31
N GLU A 335 -5.73 -6.18 13.19
CA GLU A 335 -5.70 -6.57 14.61
C GLU A 335 -5.78 -5.33 15.50
N ARG A 336 -4.88 -5.16 16.49
CA ARG A 336 -4.81 -3.94 17.28
C ARG A 336 -4.10 -2.84 16.49
N ASN A 337 -4.79 -1.73 16.26
CA ASN A 337 -4.17 -0.54 15.70
C ASN A 337 -3.44 0.23 16.80
N ASP A 338 -4.13 1.03 17.61
CA ASP A 338 -3.49 1.82 18.64
C ASP A 338 -3.71 1.22 20.04
N ILE A 339 -2.81 1.57 20.97
CA ILE A 339 -2.86 1.11 22.36
C ILE A 339 -3.90 1.92 23.14
N ASP A 340 -4.38 1.33 24.26
CA ASP A 340 -5.34 1.96 25.19
C ASP A 340 -6.70 2.35 24.59
N CYS A 341 -6.98 1.92 23.38
CA CYS A 341 -8.23 2.28 22.70
C CYS A 341 -9.42 1.44 23.16
N ARG A 342 -9.20 0.30 23.79
CA ARG A 342 -10.24 -0.61 24.33
C ARG A 342 -9.73 -1.27 25.60
N PRO A 343 -10.50 -1.23 26.71
CA PRO A 343 -10.10 -1.88 27.94
C PRO A 343 -10.04 -3.42 27.79
N GLY A 344 -9.30 -4.12 28.65
CA GLY A 344 -9.29 -5.56 28.74
C GLY A 344 -7.92 -6.23 28.77
N THR A 345 -6.86 -5.57 28.30
CA THR A 345 -5.46 -6.03 28.41
C THR A 345 -4.53 -4.87 28.72
N GLU A 346 -3.24 -5.15 29.01
CA GLU A 346 -2.24 -4.13 29.30
C GLU A 346 -2.07 -3.10 28.17
N SER A 347 -2.21 -3.52 26.92
CA SER A 347 -2.10 -2.64 25.75
C SER A 347 -3.44 -2.34 25.08
N GLY A 348 -4.53 -2.74 25.68
CA GLY A 348 -5.86 -2.67 25.10
C GLY A 348 -6.14 -3.79 24.09
N LEU A 349 -7.42 -4.10 23.93
CA LEU A 349 -7.90 -5.10 22.97
C LEU A 349 -7.83 -4.58 21.54
N GLY A 350 -7.56 -5.49 20.57
CA GLY A 350 -7.67 -5.22 19.15
C GLY A 350 -9.12 -5.22 18.65
N TYR A 351 -9.29 -4.85 17.39
CA TYR A 351 -10.53 -5.08 16.64
C TYR A 351 -10.21 -6.01 15.47
N PRO A 352 -10.23 -7.34 15.69
CA PRO A 352 -9.81 -8.30 14.67
C PRO A 352 -10.84 -8.44 13.56
N ALA A 353 -10.40 -8.26 12.32
CA ALA A 353 -11.21 -8.48 11.12
C ALA A 353 -10.35 -9.06 10.00
N ARG A 354 -10.98 -9.84 9.11
CA ARG A 354 -10.41 -10.32 7.86
C ARG A 354 -11.40 -10.09 6.75
N GLY A 355 -10.90 -9.77 5.58
CA GLY A 355 -11.73 -9.56 4.39
C GLY A 355 -11.13 -10.18 3.15
N ILE A 356 -11.98 -10.39 2.16
CA ILE A 356 -11.63 -10.86 0.83
C ILE A 356 -12.24 -9.93 -0.21
N ARG A 357 -11.40 -9.43 -1.11
CA ARG A 357 -11.78 -8.67 -2.30
C ARG A 357 -11.75 -9.59 -3.51
N GLN A 358 -12.91 -9.92 -4.08
CA GLN A 358 -13.04 -10.85 -5.20
C GLN A 358 -14.09 -10.37 -6.21
N GLY A 359 -13.70 -10.22 -7.48
CA GLY A 359 -14.60 -9.70 -8.52
C GLY A 359 -15.12 -8.31 -8.16
N ARG A 360 -16.43 -8.12 -8.04
CA ARG A 360 -17.07 -6.89 -7.57
C ARG A 360 -17.25 -6.79 -6.06
N TRP A 361 -16.99 -7.89 -5.34
CA TRP A 361 -17.34 -8.04 -3.94
C TRP A 361 -16.20 -7.74 -2.99
N LEU A 362 -16.53 -7.06 -1.89
CA LEU A 362 -15.74 -7.01 -0.67
C LEU A 362 -16.57 -7.68 0.44
N TYR A 363 -16.07 -8.80 0.96
CA TYR A 363 -16.62 -9.46 2.15
C TYR A 363 -15.66 -9.27 3.32
N VAL A 364 -16.21 -8.93 4.50
CA VAL A 364 -15.46 -8.75 5.74
C VAL A 364 -16.11 -9.58 6.86
N HIS A 365 -15.28 -10.34 7.58
CA HIS A 365 -15.65 -11.02 8.80
C HIS A 365 -15.01 -10.34 10.01
N ASN A 366 -15.85 -9.87 10.95
CA ASN A 366 -15.44 -9.24 12.20
C ASN A 366 -15.49 -10.28 13.32
N PHE A 367 -14.32 -10.65 13.87
CA PHE A 367 -14.22 -11.69 14.92
C PHE A 367 -14.68 -11.21 16.31
N ALA A 368 -14.83 -9.91 16.52
CA ALA A 368 -15.23 -9.32 17.77
C ALA A 368 -16.25 -8.18 17.56
N PRO A 369 -17.48 -8.51 17.06
CA PRO A 369 -18.49 -7.51 16.71
C PRO A 369 -18.97 -6.68 17.91
N ASP A 370 -18.79 -7.16 19.12
CA ASP A 370 -19.17 -6.46 20.36
C ASP A 370 -18.20 -5.30 20.69
N ARG A 371 -17.01 -5.27 20.10
CA ARG A 371 -16.02 -4.22 20.32
C ARG A 371 -16.29 -3.02 19.43
N TRP A 372 -15.85 -1.84 19.85
CA TRP A 372 -15.90 -0.63 19.06
C TRP A 372 -14.75 -0.61 18.03
N PRO A 373 -15.01 -0.42 16.72
CA PRO A 373 -13.96 -0.50 15.69
C PRO A 373 -12.94 0.64 15.77
N CYS A 374 -13.36 1.82 16.28
CA CYS A 374 -12.51 3.03 16.35
C CYS A 374 -11.97 3.32 17.76
N GLY A 375 -12.01 2.34 18.65
CA GLY A 375 -11.79 2.57 20.07
C GLY A 375 -13.09 2.85 20.82
N ASP A 376 -13.06 2.68 22.13
CA ASP A 376 -14.22 2.95 22.96
C ASP A 376 -14.57 4.44 22.89
N PRO A 377 -15.85 4.82 22.75
CA PRO A 377 -16.28 6.23 22.83
C PRO A 377 -15.82 6.95 24.09
N ASP A 378 -15.74 6.25 25.22
CA ASP A 378 -15.28 6.80 26.51
C ASP A 378 -13.78 7.20 26.51
N VAL A 379 -13.01 6.70 25.54
CA VAL A 379 -11.62 7.10 25.29
C VAL A 379 -11.48 7.90 23.98
N ALA A 380 -12.49 8.68 23.65
CA ALA A 380 -12.52 9.63 22.52
C ALA A 380 -12.23 8.98 21.15
N LEU A 381 -12.66 7.73 20.93
CA LEU A 381 -12.48 7.03 19.64
C LEU A 381 -11.01 7.06 19.21
N ALA A 382 -10.09 6.78 20.14
CA ALA A 382 -8.65 7.04 20.00
C ALA A 382 -7.95 6.17 18.94
N ASP A 383 -8.64 5.16 18.38
CA ASP A 383 -8.13 4.34 17.26
C ASP A 383 -8.34 5.00 15.87
N THR A 384 -8.81 6.25 15.86
CA THR A 384 -8.98 7.08 14.68
C THR A 384 -8.18 8.37 14.86
N ASP A 385 -7.39 8.73 13.86
CA ASP A 385 -6.56 9.95 13.89
C ASP A 385 -7.42 11.20 14.14
N ASP A 386 -6.93 12.11 14.96
CA ASP A 386 -7.64 13.35 15.25
C ASP A 386 -7.66 14.27 14.01
N SER A 387 -8.81 14.87 13.75
CA SER A 387 -9.03 15.70 12.56
C SER A 387 -10.31 16.52 12.69
N PRO A 388 -10.43 17.64 11.94
CA PRO A 388 -11.69 18.39 11.87
C PRO A 388 -12.88 17.51 11.46
N THR A 389 -12.69 16.61 10.49
CA THR A 389 -13.72 15.64 10.06
C THR A 389 -14.13 14.71 11.20
N LYS A 390 -13.17 14.13 11.95
CA LYS A 390 -13.47 13.27 13.11
C LYS A 390 -14.26 14.03 14.17
N GLN A 391 -13.81 15.23 14.52
CA GLN A 391 -14.44 16.05 15.56
C GLN A 391 -15.88 16.42 15.18
N LEU A 392 -16.13 16.82 13.94
CA LEU A 392 -17.46 17.12 13.43
C LEU A 392 -18.41 15.93 13.57
N ILE A 393 -17.97 14.73 13.13
CA ILE A 393 -18.80 13.53 13.18
C ILE A 393 -19.00 13.06 14.64
N ALA A 394 -17.97 13.11 15.47
CA ALA A 394 -18.07 12.71 16.88
C ALA A 394 -19.05 13.61 17.66
N GLN A 395 -19.08 14.91 17.38
CA GLN A 395 -19.99 15.88 18.01
C GLN A 395 -21.46 15.66 17.62
N ALA A 396 -21.74 15.05 16.48
CA ALA A 396 -23.12 14.77 16.06
C ALA A 396 -23.80 13.69 16.94
N GLY A 397 -23.02 12.88 17.66
CA GLY A 397 -23.51 11.89 18.62
C GLY A 397 -23.90 10.55 17.98
N GLN A 398 -24.12 9.55 18.85
CA GLN A 398 -24.28 8.15 18.42
C GLN A 398 -25.54 7.87 17.58
N ASP A 399 -26.56 8.72 17.66
CA ASP A 399 -27.79 8.57 16.86
C ASP A 399 -27.63 9.10 15.41
N ASP A 400 -26.54 9.82 15.13
CA ASP A 400 -26.26 10.35 13.80
C ASP A 400 -25.82 9.26 12.83
N ARG A 401 -26.29 9.35 11.57
CA ARG A 401 -25.97 8.37 10.51
C ARG A 401 -24.45 8.28 10.25
N PHE A 402 -23.77 9.43 10.16
CA PHE A 402 -22.35 9.46 9.84
C PHE A 402 -21.52 8.96 11.00
N TRP A 403 -21.96 9.23 12.25
CA TRP A 403 -21.38 8.66 13.44
C TRP A 403 -21.45 7.12 13.40
N GLN A 404 -22.64 6.57 13.10
CA GLN A 404 -22.83 5.12 12.99
C GLN A 404 -21.98 4.51 11.87
N LEU A 405 -21.89 5.16 10.71
CA LEU A 405 -21.07 4.70 9.61
C LEU A 405 -19.58 4.71 9.95
N CYS A 406 -19.07 5.72 10.64
CA CYS A 406 -17.65 5.89 10.93
C CYS A 406 -17.18 5.16 12.19
N PHE A 407 -18.00 5.15 13.26
CA PHE A 407 -17.56 4.71 14.58
C PHE A 407 -18.43 3.60 15.17
N GLY A 408 -19.65 3.37 14.66
CA GLY A 408 -20.59 2.40 15.15
C GLY A 408 -20.06 0.96 15.13
N LYS A 409 -20.53 0.13 16.05
CA LYS A 409 -20.24 -1.31 16.07
C LYS A 409 -20.63 -1.97 14.76
N ARG A 410 -19.87 -2.97 14.36
CA ARG A 410 -20.10 -3.68 13.10
C ARG A 410 -20.69 -5.05 13.34
N PRO A 411 -21.56 -5.55 12.45
CA PRO A 411 -22.02 -6.95 12.53
C PRO A 411 -20.85 -7.91 12.27
N ALA A 412 -21.04 -9.19 12.59
CA ALA A 412 -20.04 -10.23 12.35
C ALA A 412 -19.66 -10.33 10.85
N ASP A 413 -20.63 -10.15 9.97
CA ASP A 413 -20.44 -10.26 8.54
C ASP A 413 -20.87 -8.98 7.81
N GLU A 414 -20.02 -8.53 6.88
CA GLU A 414 -20.31 -7.41 6.01
C GLU A 414 -20.03 -7.82 4.56
N LEU A 415 -20.94 -7.48 3.65
CA LEU A 415 -20.79 -7.72 2.22
C LEU A 415 -21.11 -6.44 1.44
N TYR A 416 -20.21 -6.02 0.57
CA TYR A 416 -20.35 -4.82 -0.23
C TYR A 416 -20.14 -5.11 -1.71
N ASP A 417 -20.98 -4.50 -2.54
CA ASP A 417 -20.87 -4.51 -3.99
C ASP A 417 -20.17 -3.24 -4.45
N LEU A 418 -18.89 -3.32 -4.76
CA LEU A 418 -18.06 -2.17 -5.08
C LEU A 418 -18.37 -1.50 -6.43
N GLU A 419 -19.14 -2.14 -7.31
CA GLU A 419 -19.61 -1.52 -8.55
C GLU A 419 -20.74 -0.54 -8.29
N THR A 420 -21.61 -0.84 -7.34
CA THR A 420 -22.79 0.00 -7.02
C THR A 420 -22.63 0.79 -5.72
N ASP A 421 -21.70 0.40 -4.86
CA ASP A 421 -21.42 0.99 -3.55
C ASP A 421 -19.91 1.01 -3.24
N PRO A 422 -19.11 1.78 -3.99
CA PRO A 422 -17.67 1.87 -3.78
C PRO A 422 -17.28 2.44 -2.40
N ASP A 423 -18.19 3.13 -1.72
CA ASP A 423 -18.00 3.68 -0.38
C ASP A 423 -18.34 2.69 0.74
N CYS A 424 -18.82 1.48 0.41
CA CYS A 424 -19.15 0.42 1.38
C CYS A 424 -20.12 0.88 2.47
N VAL A 425 -21.18 1.62 2.12
CA VAL A 425 -22.16 2.13 3.09
C VAL A 425 -23.39 1.23 3.23
N ARG A 426 -23.66 0.35 2.27
CA ARG A 426 -24.78 -0.56 2.26
C ARG A 426 -24.34 -2.01 2.47
N ASN A 427 -24.41 -2.50 3.70
CA ASN A 427 -24.12 -3.90 3.99
C ASN A 427 -25.21 -4.82 3.43
N LEU A 428 -24.84 -5.73 2.53
CA LEU A 428 -25.71 -6.70 1.87
C LEU A 428 -25.69 -8.08 2.52
N ALA A 429 -24.94 -8.29 3.63
CA ALA A 429 -24.74 -9.61 4.24
C ALA A 429 -26.04 -10.29 4.71
N THR A 430 -27.10 -9.51 5.01
CA THR A 430 -28.40 -10.05 5.41
C THR A 430 -29.43 -10.07 4.27
N HIS A 431 -29.06 -9.61 3.06
CA HIS A 431 -29.96 -9.57 1.93
C HIS A 431 -30.08 -10.95 1.29
N PRO A 432 -31.31 -11.51 1.15
CA PRO A 432 -31.52 -12.90 0.68
C PRO A 432 -30.91 -13.15 -0.72
N ASP A 433 -30.98 -12.18 -1.62
CA ASP A 433 -30.48 -12.31 -2.99
C ASP A 433 -28.95 -12.48 -3.06
N HIS A 434 -28.23 -12.12 -2.01
CA HIS A 434 -26.77 -12.20 -1.92
C HIS A 434 -26.26 -13.30 -0.99
N ALA A 435 -27.15 -14.16 -0.46
CA ALA A 435 -26.80 -15.23 0.46
C ALA A 435 -25.77 -16.22 -0.14
N ALA A 436 -25.90 -16.55 -1.42
CA ALA A 436 -24.99 -17.45 -2.11
C ALA A 436 -23.58 -16.81 -2.28
N ASP A 437 -23.51 -15.53 -2.61
CA ASP A 437 -22.22 -14.80 -2.70
C ASP A 437 -21.55 -14.68 -1.34
N LEU A 438 -22.32 -14.39 -0.29
CA LEU A 438 -21.84 -14.32 1.08
C LEU A 438 -21.18 -15.65 1.51
N GLU A 439 -21.90 -16.78 1.33
CA GLU A 439 -21.39 -18.10 1.73
C GLU A 439 -20.15 -18.51 0.90
N ARG A 440 -20.15 -18.25 -0.39
CA ARG A 440 -19.00 -18.52 -1.27
C ARG A 440 -17.78 -17.74 -0.82
N LEU A 441 -17.92 -16.42 -0.57
CA LEU A 441 -16.80 -15.55 -0.16
C LEU A 441 -16.30 -15.89 1.24
N ARG A 442 -17.24 -16.16 2.18
CA ARG A 442 -16.91 -16.64 3.54
C ARG A 442 -16.14 -17.94 3.48
N GLY A 443 -16.62 -18.92 2.70
CA GLY A 443 -15.96 -20.21 2.51
C GLY A 443 -14.55 -20.06 1.96
N THR A 444 -14.37 -19.23 0.92
CA THR A 444 -13.07 -18.93 0.32
C THR A 444 -12.13 -18.25 1.31
N LEU A 445 -12.59 -17.21 2.01
CA LEU A 445 -11.80 -16.52 3.02
C LEU A 445 -11.33 -17.47 4.12
N MET A 446 -12.25 -18.24 4.71
CA MET A 446 -11.91 -19.14 5.82
C MET A 446 -10.99 -20.29 5.39
N ALA A 447 -11.13 -20.79 4.16
CA ALA A 447 -10.23 -21.80 3.62
C ALA A 447 -8.81 -21.24 3.45
N GLU A 448 -8.68 -20.03 2.93
CA GLU A 448 -7.40 -19.39 2.71
C GLU A 448 -6.71 -19.00 4.05
N LEU A 449 -7.46 -18.50 5.02
CA LEU A 449 -6.93 -18.22 6.36
C LEU A 449 -6.43 -19.49 7.07
N ARG A 450 -7.14 -20.64 6.90
CA ARG A 450 -6.65 -21.95 7.40
C ARG A 450 -5.35 -22.34 6.71
N ARG A 451 -5.27 -22.20 5.37
CA ARG A 451 -4.06 -22.49 4.61
C ARG A 451 -2.86 -21.64 5.08
N GLN A 452 -3.12 -20.38 5.43
CA GLN A 452 -2.11 -19.45 5.95
C GLN A 452 -1.85 -19.62 7.46
N GLN A 453 -2.54 -20.55 8.13
CA GLN A 453 -2.40 -20.79 9.57
C GLN A 453 -2.72 -19.55 10.42
N ASP A 454 -3.75 -18.78 10.03
CA ASP A 454 -4.19 -17.62 10.81
C ASP A 454 -4.69 -18.06 12.21
N PRO A 455 -4.07 -17.59 13.31
CA PRO A 455 -4.47 -17.96 14.66
C PRO A 455 -5.95 -17.67 15.00
N ARG A 456 -6.59 -16.69 14.33
CA ARG A 456 -8.02 -16.41 14.52
C ARG A 456 -8.93 -17.55 14.04
N VAL A 457 -8.42 -18.40 13.13
CA VAL A 457 -9.22 -19.47 12.50
C VAL A 457 -8.76 -20.86 12.92
N VAL A 458 -7.45 -21.09 13.09
CA VAL A 458 -6.91 -22.44 13.36
C VAL A 458 -6.42 -22.65 14.80
N GLY A 459 -6.39 -21.60 15.64
CA GLY A 459 -5.78 -21.67 16.96
C GLY A 459 -6.36 -20.69 17.96
N ASP A 460 -5.49 -20.20 18.83
CA ASP A 460 -5.82 -19.20 19.83
C ASP A 460 -5.71 -17.78 19.24
N GLY A 461 -6.77 -17.33 18.61
CA GLY A 461 -6.84 -15.96 18.07
C GLY A 461 -6.69 -14.87 19.13
N GLY A 462 -6.91 -15.16 20.40
CA GLY A 462 -6.68 -14.24 21.52
C GLY A 462 -5.21 -13.88 21.73
N ILE A 463 -4.27 -14.59 21.09
CA ILE A 463 -2.83 -14.30 21.20
C ILE A 463 -2.50 -12.86 20.75
N PHE A 464 -3.15 -12.34 19.72
CA PHE A 464 -2.90 -10.97 19.24
C PHE A 464 -3.26 -9.91 20.28
N ASP A 465 -4.28 -10.15 21.10
CA ASP A 465 -4.69 -9.25 22.18
C ASP A 465 -3.72 -9.29 23.38
N ARG A 466 -2.95 -10.40 23.54
CA ARG A 466 -2.00 -10.57 24.66
C ARG A 466 -0.61 -9.99 24.37
N TYR A 467 -0.28 -9.68 23.13
CA TYR A 467 1.00 -9.02 22.80
C TYR A 467 1.07 -7.63 23.43
N VAL A 468 2.03 -7.44 24.33
CA VAL A 468 2.22 -6.18 25.04
C VAL A 468 3.06 -5.23 24.20
N SER A 469 2.53 -4.04 23.93
CA SER A 469 3.26 -2.99 23.22
C SER A 469 4.54 -2.59 23.98
N PRO A 470 5.66 -2.37 23.28
CA PRO A 470 6.89 -1.89 23.93
C PRO A 470 6.71 -0.55 24.67
N ALA A 471 5.74 0.29 24.24
CA ALA A 471 5.41 1.53 24.93
C ALA A 471 4.80 1.31 26.33
N LYS A 472 4.25 0.12 26.60
CA LYS A 472 3.69 -0.29 27.92
C LYS A 472 4.65 -1.12 28.75
N ARG A 473 5.71 -1.65 28.15
CA ARG A 473 6.71 -2.43 28.91
C ARG A 473 7.42 -1.51 29.88
N LYS A 474 7.29 -1.77 31.17
CA LYS A 474 8.05 -1.04 32.20
C LYS A 474 9.55 -1.17 31.90
N PRO A 475 10.34 -0.08 32.00
CA PRO A 475 11.78 -0.21 31.88
C PRO A 475 12.28 -1.27 32.88
N LYS A 476 13.06 -2.23 32.39
CA LYS A 476 13.75 -3.15 33.30
C LYS A 476 14.57 -2.27 34.26
N ARG A 477 14.23 -2.27 35.54
CA ARG A 477 15.09 -1.65 36.55
C ARG A 477 16.47 -2.31 36.43
N PRO A 478 17.56 -1.52 36.45
CA PRO A 478 18.91 -2.03 36.39
C PRO A 478 19.23 -2.95 37.58
#